data_5be93eeba08933f80ad9f35570a91740
#
_entry.id   5be93eeba08933f80ad9f35570a91740
#
_cell.length_a   1.000
_cell.length_b   1.000
_cell.length_c   1.000
_cell.angle_alpha   90.00
_cell.angle_beta   90.00
_cell.angle_gamma   90.00
#
_symmetry.space_group_name_H-M   'P 1'
#
loop_
_entity.id
_entity.type
_entity.pdbx_description
1 polymer ?
#
loop_
_entity_poly.entity_id
_entity_poly.type
_entity_poly.pdbx_seq_one_letter_code
_entity_poly.pdbx_strand_id
1 'polypeptide(L)' 'MSDLDLRRLYREQAPRAPEGRFSLEDLIAGSGPFELDIGFGRGLSLIERTAAAPESRILGIEVKTKLAYKAAERLERRA' A
#
# COMPACT_ATOMS: atom_id res chain seq x y z
N MET A 1 -2.69 4.63 -18.50
CA MET A 1 -1.39 4.17 -17.99
C MET A 1 -1.05 2.83 -18.65
N SER A 2 0.16 2.67 -19.12
CA SER A 2 0.61 1.44 -19.77
C SER A 2 0.94 0.35 -18.75
N ASP A 3 1.06 -0.91 -19.22
CA ASP A 3 1.49 -2.02 -18.34
C ASP A 3 2.88 -1.79 -17.79
N LEU A 4 3.77 -1.15 -18.55
CA LEU A 4 5.11 -0.82 -18.08
C LEU A 4 5.08 0.20 -16.93
N ASP A 5 4.22 1.20 -17.02
CA ASP A 5 4.04 2.19 -15.98
C ASP A 5 3.46 1.58 -14.70
N LEU A 6 2.49 0.68 -14.85
CA LEU A 6 1.93 -0.05 -13.72
C LEU A 6 2.97 -0.94 -13.04
N ARG A 7 3.81 -1.62 -13.82
CA ARG A 7 4.88 -2.45 -13.28
C ARG A 7 5.91 -1.63 -12.51
N ARG A 8 6.22 -0.44 -13.00
CA ARG A 8 7.12 0.47 -12.30
C ARG A 8 6.53 0.89 -10.96
N LEU A 9 5.27 1.31 -10.95
CA LEU A 9 4.57 1.68 -9.71
C LEU A 9 4.54 0.53 -8.72
N TYR A 10 4.29 -0.69 -9.20
CA TYR A 10 4.31 -1.87 -8.34
C TYR A 10 5.65 -2.05 -7.65
N ARG A 11 6.73 -1.94 -8.39
CA ARG A 11 8.07 -2.11 -7.84
C ARG A 11 8.45 -1.01 -6.86
N GLU A 12 7.97 0.20 -7.09
CA GLU A 12 8.31 1.38 -6.27
C GLU A 12 7.32 1.63 -5.14
N GLN A 13 6.03 1.37 -5.37
CA GLN A 13 4.95 1.73 -4.46
C GLN A 13 4.24 0.53 -3.85
N ALA A 14 4.19 -0.59 -4.55
CA ALA A 14 3.51 -1.80 -4.09
C ALA A 14 4.43 -3.02 -4.24
N PRO A 15 5.48 -3.12 -3.43
CA PRO A 15 6.40 -4.24 -3.51
C PRO A 15 5.77 -5.53 -3.02
N ARG A 16 6.38 -6.66 -3.38
CA ARG A 16 5.99 -7.95 -2.84
C ARG A 16 6.34 -8.01 -1.36
N ALA A 17 5.50 -8.72 -0.59
CA ALA A 17 5.80 -8.94 0.82
C ALA A 17 7.09 -9.75 0.95
N PRO A 18 7.92 -9.45 1.96
CA PRO A 18 9.10 -10.26 2.24
C PRO A 18 8.73 -11.68 2.59
N GLU A 19 9.62 -12.63 2.28
CA GLU A 19 9.44 -14.02 2.68
C GLU A 19 9.84 -14.21 4.14
N GLY A 20 9.19 -15.18 4.81
CA GLY A 20 9.47 -15.49 6.20
C GLY A 20 8.93 -14.45 7.17
N ARG A 21 9.57 -14.34 8.31
CA ARG A 21 9.19 -13.38 9.33
C ARG A 21 9.85 -12.03 9.08
N PHE A 22 9.11 -10.97 9.33
CA PHE A 22 9.63 -9.61 9.23
C PHE A 22 8.91 -8.71 10.23
N SER A 23 9.52 -7.59 10.56
CA SER A 23 8.92 -6.59 11.42
C SER A 23 8.20 -5.54 10.59
N LEU A 24 7.03 -5.09 11.04
CA LEU A 24 6.33 -3.97 10.40
C LEU A 24 7.16 -2.70 10.43
N GLU A 25 7.98 -2.53 11.46
CA GLU A 25 8.91 -1.40 11.56
C GLU A 25 9.89 -1.34 10.39
N ASP A 26 10.26 -2.50 9.83
CA ASP A 26 11.16 -2.58 8.69
C ASP A 26 10.48 -2.17 7.38
N LEU A 27 9.16 -2.27 7.32
CA LEU A 27 8.39 -1.98 6.11
C LEU A 27 7.95 -0.53 6.02
N ILE A 28 7.54 0.04 7.14
CA ILE A 28 7.00 1.40 7.17
C ILE A 28 7.69 2.18 8.28
N ALA A 29 8.45 3.18 7.90
CA ALA A 29 9.11 4.09 8.83
C ALA A 29 8.08 4.95 9.57
N GLY A 30 8.47 5.46 10.74
CA GLY A 30 7.65 6.37 11.50
C GLY A 30 7.39 5.87 12.91
N SER A 31 6.53 6.55 13.64
CA SER A 31 6.25 6.27 15.05
C SER A 31 4.77 6.14 15.38
N GLY A 32 3.88 6.33 14.41
CA GLY A 32 2.44 6.21 14.64
C GLY A 32 1.99 4.76 14.80
N PRO A 33 0.73 4.54 15.22
CA PRO A 33 0.20 3.20 15.35
C PRO A 33 0.11 2.50 14.00
N PHE A 34 0.19 1.17 13.99
CA PHE A 34 0.01 0.38 12.78
C PHE A 34 -1.45 -0.01 12.60
N GLU A 35 -1.89 0.03 11.35
CA GLU A 35 -3.18 -0.52 10.93
C GLU A 35 -2.92 -1.46 9.76
N LEU A 36 -3.66 -2.55 9.70
CA LEU A 36 -3.54 -3.56 8.66
C LEU A 36 -4.85 -3.64 7.90
N ASP A 37 -4.78 -3.49 6.57
CA ASP A 37 -5.93 -3.62 5.69
C ASP A 37 -5.68 -4.78 4.72
N ILE A 38 -6.33 -5.91 4.95
CA ILE A 38 -6.15 -7.12 4.15
C ILE A 38 -7.26 -7.21 3.11
N GLY A 39 -6.87 -7.39 1.85
CA GLY A 39 -7.84 -7.49 0.77
C GLY A 39 -8.47 -6.15 0.44
N PHE A 40 -7.66 -5.09 0.34
CA PHE A 40 -8.17 -3.73 0.14
C PHE A 40 -8.80 -3.47 -1.24
N GLY A 41 -8.70 -4.41 -2.18
CA GLY A 41 -9.27 -4.27 -3.51
C GLY A 41 -8.66 -3.09 -4.27
N ARG A 42 -9.50 -2.13 -4.68
CA ARG A 42 -9.05 -0.97 -5.44
C ARG A 42 -8.40 0.12 -4.59
N GLY A 43 -8.36 -0.06 -3.28
CA GLY A 43 -7.67 0.85 -2.38
C GLY A 43 -8.50 2.02 -1.87
N LEU A 44 -9.81 2.01 -2.08
CA LEU A 44 -10.67 3.11 -1.61
C LEU A 44 -10.66 3.22 -0.08
N SER A 45 -10.70 2.09 0.62
CA SER A 45 -10.63 2.06 2.08
C SER A 45 -9.28 2.56 2.59
N LEU A 46 -8.17 2.24 1.89
CA LEU A 46 -6.85 2.75 2.23
C LEU A 46 -6.81 4.28 2.12
N ILE A 47 -7.38 4.82 1.05
CA ILE A 47 -7.42 6.27 0.84
C ILE A 47 -8.22 6.95 1.95
N GLU A 48 -9.39 6.40 2.29
CA GLU A 48 -10.24 6.94 3.34
C GLU A 48 -9.54 6.90 4.70
N ARG A 49 -8.91 5.76 5.04
CA ARG A 49 -8.20 5.64 6.32
C ARG A 49 -7.00 6.55 6.40
N THR A 50 -6.25 6.70 5.32
CA THR A 50 -5.09 7.59 5.28
C THR A 50 -5.51 9.03 5.57
N ALA A 51 -6.63 9.45 5.01
CA ALA A 51 -7.17 10.80 5.25
C ALA A 51 -7.70 10.96 6.67
N ALA A 52 -8.36 9.93 7.21
CA ALA A 52 -8.97 9.98 8.54
C ALA A 52 -7.95 9.84 9.68
N ALA A 53 -6.86 9.12 9.45
CA ALA A 53 -5.84 8.83 10.47
C ALA A 53 -4.43 9.05 9.88
N PRO A 54 -4.05 10.29 9.57
CA PRO A 54 -2.76 10.57 8.95
C PRO A 54 -1.56 10.21 9.82
N GLU A 55 -1.73 10.06 11.12
CA GLU A 55 -0.69 9.65 12.05
C GLU A 55 -0.44 8.14 12.03
N SER A 56 -1.34 7.35 11.48
CA SER A 56 -1.22 5.89 11.46
C SER A 56 -0.33 5.42 10.32
N ARG A 57 0.38 4.33 10.58
CA ARG A 57 1.15 3.62 9.56
C ARG A 57 0.27 2.49 9.06
N ILE A 58 -0.23 2.62 7.83
CA ILE A 58 -1.21 1.69 7.27
C ILE A 58 -0.53 0.78 6.27
N LEU A 59 -0.61 -0.54 6.51
CA LEU A 59 -0.11 -1.54 5.60
C LEU A 59 -1.29 -2.23 4.92
N GLY A 60 -1.41 -2.04 3.62
CA GLY A 60 -2.40 -2.75 2.82
C GLY A 60 -1.79 -3.98 2.17
N ILE A 61 -2.55 -5.07 2.15
CA ILE A 61 -2.14 -6.32 1.51
C ILE A 61 -3.23 -6.75 0.55
N GLU A 62 -2.85 -7.03 -0.69
CA GLU A 62 -3.78 -7.45 -1.73
C GLU A 62 -3.11 -8.49 -2.62
N VAL A 63 -3.77 -9.65 -2.80
CA VAL A 63 -3.22 -10.75 -3.61
C VAL A 63 -3.39 -10.50 -5.11
N LYS A 64 -4.38 -9.71 -5.51
CA LYS A 64 -4.61 -9.40 -6.91
C LYS A 64 -3.69 -8.27 -7.34
N THR A 65 -2.65 -8.61 -8.07
CA THR A 65 -1.59 -7.69 -8.47
C THR A 65 -2.11 -6.43 -9.16
N LYS A 66 -3.07 -6.57 -10.06
CA LYS A 66 -3.64 -5.41 -10.75
C LYS A 66 -4.33 -4.43 -9.80
N LEU A 67 -5.00 -4.94 -8.77
CA LEU A 67 -5.66 -4.10 -7.78
C LEU A 67 -4.63 -3.39 -6.90
N ALA A 68 -3.55 -4.08 -6.54
CA ALA A 68 -2.46 -3.47 -5.79
C ALA A 68 -1.81 -2.32 -6.58
N TYR A 69 -1.61 -2.50 -7.89
CA TYR A 69 -1.09 -1.44 -8.76
C TYR A 69 -2.02 -0.22 -8.77
N LYS A 70 -3.33 -0.46 -8.91
CA LYS A 70 -4.31 0.62 -8.94
C LYS A 70 -4.36 1.39 -7.63
N ALA A 71 -4.28 0.69 -6.52
CA ALA A 71 -4.26 1.32 -5.20
C ALA A 71 -3.00 2.18 -5.04
N ALA A 72 -1.84 1.65 -5.41
CA ALA A 72 -0.59 2.40 -5.35
C ALA A 72 -0.65 3.67 -6.19
N GLU A 73 -1.20 3.59 -7.40
CA GLU A 73 -1.39 4.75 -8.27
C GLU A 73 -2.28 5.80 -7.63
N ARG A 74 -3.40 5.39 -7.04
CA ARG A 74 -4.33 6.31 -6.38
C ARG A 74 -3.72 7.00 -5.17
N LEU A 75 -2.97 6.26 -4.37
CA LEU A 75 -2.28 6.82 -3.21
C LEU A 75 -1.22 7.83 -3.64
N GLU A 76 -0.48 7.53 -4.69
CA GLU A 76 0.51 8.45 -5.24
C GLU A 76 -0.12 9.77 -5.71
N ARG A 77 -1.26 9.70 -6.37
CA ARG A 77 -1.96 10.90 -6.84
C ARG A 77 -2.45 11.79 -5.71
N ARG A 78 -2.66 11.22 -4.53
CA ARG A 78 -3.19 11.95 -3.39
C ARG A 78 -2.11 12.41 -2.41
N ALA A 79 -0.90 12.00 -2.66
CA ALA A 79 0.24 12.38 -1.82
C ALA A 79 0.60 13.87 -1.95
#